data_5962e640fceec762b429449a2a2d3421
#
_entry.id   5962e640fceec762b429449a2a2d3421
#
_cell.length_a   1.000
_cell.length_b   1.000
_cell.length_c   1.000
_cell.angle_alpha   90.00
_cell.angle_beta   90.00
_cell.angle_gamma   90.00
#
_symmetry.space_group_name_H-M   'P 1'
#
loop_
_entity.id
_entity.type
_entity.pdbx_description
1 polymer ?
#
loop_
_entity_poly.entity_id
_entity_poly.type
_entity_poly.pdbx_seq_one_letter_code
_entity_poly.pdbx_strand_id
1 'polypeptide(L)'
;MKIEGKVAVVTGAASGIGRATAKELANRGARHIALVDLSDEVHKVAQELNDADSGGIAGVFQGDTTDPEFRHQVFETIRAEHGVVQILVPAAGVTRDSLSVRLDKETGKASIYALDKFRFVIEVNLIAPIYWALEMVAQISEDRFARGLKRWKADEGLQGSIIFIGSVSS
;
A
#
# COMPACT_ATOMS: atom_id res chain seq x y z
N MET A 1 -12.07 -12.31 7.07
CA MET A 1 -12.06 -12.64 5.61
C MET A 1 -10.97 -13.69 5.38
N LYS A 2 -11.20 -14.69 4.53
CA LYS A 2 -10.14 -15.62 4.07
C LYS A 2 -9.32 -14.92 2.99
N ILE A 3 -8.02 -15.17 2.94
CA ILE A 3 -7.08 -14.59 1.95
C ILE A 3 -7.16 -15.32 0.62
N GLU A 4 -7.43 -16.61 0.66
CA GLU A 4 -7.51 -17.47 -0.51
C GLU A 4 -8.43 -16.88 -1.60
N GLY A 5 -7.92 -16.82 -2.83
CA GLY A 5 -8.64 -16.30 -3.99
C GLY A 5 -8.82 -14.78 -4.04
N LYS A 6 -8.22 -13.99 -3.12
CA LYS A 6 -8.36 -12.54 -3.03
C LYS A 6 -7.30 -11.82 -3.85
N VAL A 7 -7.65 -10.61 -4.30
CA VAL A 7 -6.74 -9.68 -4.95
C VAL A 7 -6.22 -8.69 -3.90
N ALA A 8 -4.92 -8.55 -3.85
CA ALA A 8 -4.24 -7.72 -2.86
C ALA A 8 -3.37 -6.63 -3.50
N VAL A 9 -3.22 -5.51 -2.80
CA VAL A 9 -2.23 -4.46 -3.09
C VAL A 9 -1.37 -4.29 -1.84
N VAL A 10 -0.06 -4.29 -2.03
CA VAL A 10 0.93 -4.02 -0.98
C VAL A 10 1.85 -2.91 -1.46
N THR A 11 1.86 -1.76 -0.79
CA THR A 11 2.85 -0.71 -1.06
C THR A 11 4.06 -0.87 -0.15
N GLY A 12 5.22 -0.35 -0.56
CA GLY A 12 6.48 -0.62 0.15
C GLY A 12 6.91 -2.10 0.04
N ALA A 13 6.56 -2.74 -1.07
CA ALA A 13 6.66 -4.20 -1.25
C ALA A 13 8.09 -4.69 -1.52
N ALA A 14 9.03 -3.81 -1.84
CA ALA A 14 10.42 -4.17 -2.12
C ALA A 14 11.18 -4.67 -0.89
N SER A 15 10.77 -4.29 0.32
CA SER A 15 11.52 -4.60 1.54
C SER A 15 10.64 -4.74 2.79
N GLY A 16 11.27 -5.10 3.91
CA GLY A 16 10.70 -5.03 5.26
C GLY A 16 9.32 -5.67 5.40
N ILE A 17 8.41 -4.92 6.02
CA ILE A 17 7.05 -5.38 6.32
C ILE A 17 6.25 -5.64 5.05
N GLY A 18 6.34 -4.77 4.04
CA GLY A 18 5.63 -4.93 2.77
C GLY A 18 6.01 -6.24 2.07
N ARG A 19 7.32 -6.51 1.90
CA ARG A 19 7.83 -7.76 1.31
C ARG A 19 7.37 -8.99 2.10
N ALA A 20 7.49 -8.95 3.43
CA ALA A 20 7.06 -10.07 4.29
C ALA A 20 5.55 -10.33 4.18
N THR A 21 4.75 -9.25 4.12
CA THR A 21 3.30 -9.33 3.94
C THR A 21 2.95 -9.92 2.58
N ALA A 22 3.61 -9.49 1.51
CA ALA A 22 3.37 -10.06 0.17
C ALA A 22 3.65 -11.56 0.12
N LYS A 23 4.75 -12.03 0.74
CA LYS A 23 5.07 -13.45 0.87
C LYS A 23 4.00 -14.22 1.65
N GLU A 24 3.53 -13.66 2.75
CA GLU A 24 2.48 -14.31 3.55
C GLU A 24 1.14 -14.37 2.82
N LEU A 25 0.77 -13.32 2.07
CA LEU A 25 -0.43 -13.33 1.23
C LEU A 25 -0.34 -14.42 0.14
N ALA A 26 0.82 -14.58 -0.50
CA ALA A 26 1.07 -15.65 -1.46
C ALA A 26 0.92 -17.03 -0.83
N ASN A 27 1.57 -17.26 0.32
CA ASN A 27 1.51 -18.54 1.05
C ASN A 27 0.07 -18.90 1.48
N ARG A 28 -0.80 -17.90 1.64
CA ARG A 28 -2.22 -18.11 1.99
C ARG A 28 -3.16 -18.16 0.79
N GLY A 29 -2.62 -18.26 -0.42
CA GLY A 29 -3.39 -18.47 -1.63
C GLY A 29 -4.13 -17.22 -2.13
N ALA A 30 -3.57 -16.03 -1.95
CA ALA A 30 -4.06 -14.86 -2.65
C ALA A 30 -4.04 -15.13 -4.16
N ARG A 31 -5.06 -14.68 -4.89
CA ARG A 31 -5.14 -14.90 -6.34
C ARG A 31 -4.19 -14.00 -7.12
N HIS A 32 -4.03 -12.78 -6.66
CA HIS A 32 -3.10 -11.82 -7.25
C HIS A 32 -2.62 -10.82 -6.19
N ILE A 33 -1.35 -10.43 -6.28
CA ILE A 33 -0.72 -9.47 -5.38
C ILE A 33 -0.01 -8.42 -6.23
N ALA A 34 -0.55 -7.21 -6.24
CA ALA A 34 0.12 -6.05 -6.82
C ALA A 34 1.17 -5.52 -5.84
N LEU A 35 2.42 -5.61 -6.25
CA LEU A 35 3.58 -5.14 -5.51
C LEU A 35 3.92 -3.73 -5.97
N VAL A 36 3.74 -2.75 -5.08
CA VAL A 36 3.96 -1.33 -5.37
C VAL A 36 5.17 -0.85 -4.59
N ASP A 37 6.17 -0.29 -5.28
CA ASP A 37 7.34 0.32 -4.65
C ASP A 37 8.00 1.32 -5.59
N LEU A 38 8.74 2.28 -5.04
CA LEU A 38 9.59 3.18 -5.82
C LEU A 38 10.89 2.49 -6.27
N SER A 39 11.37 1.52 -5.48
CA SER A 39 12.60 0.78 -5.70
C SER A 39 12.41 -0.32 -6.76
N ASP A 40 13.41 -0.48 -7.63
CA ASP A 40 13.49 -1.57 -8.61
C ASP A 40 13.65 -2.97 -7.97
N GLU A 41 14.05 -3.04 -6.71
CA GLU A 41 14.11 -4.30 -5.95
C GLU A 41 12.74 -5.02 -5.88
N VAL A 42 11.63 -4.30 -6.12
CA VAL A 42 10.29 -4.89 -6.19
C VAL A 42 10.18 -5.96 -7.29
N HIS A 43 10.94 -5.84 -8.38
CA HIS A 43 11.00 -6.85 -9.45
C HIS A 43 11.57 -8.18 -8.97
N LYS A 44 12.58 -8.14 -8.09
CA LYS A 44 13.15 -9.38 -7.49
C LYS A 44 12.14 -10.05 -6.57
N VAL A 45 11.38 -9.26 -5.81
CA VAL A 45 10.33 -9.81 -4.94
C VAL A 45 9.24 -10.48 -5.78
N ALA A 46 8.81 -9.86 -6.88
CA ALA A 46 7.85 -10.46 -7.79
C ALA A 46 8.37 -11.76 -8.40
N GLN A 47 9.62 -11.78 -8.84
CA GLN A 47 10.24 -12.99 -9.37
C GLN A 47 10.27 -14.12 -8.34
N GLU A 48 10.71 -13.85 -7.10
CA GLU A 48 10.70 -14.85 -6.02
C GLU A 48 9.31 -15.44 -5.78
N LEU A 49 8.25 -14.62 -5.82
CA LEU A 49 6.88 -15.08 -5.61
C LEU A 49 6.35 -15.87 -6.81
N ASN A 50 6.66 -15.44 -8.03
CA ASN A 50 6.21 -16.10 -9.24
C ASN A 50 6.96 -17.41 -9.52
N ASP A 51 8.24 -17.52 -9.12
CA ASP A 51 9.01 -18.76 -9.21
C ASP A 51 8.50 -19.83 -8.23
N ALA A 52 7.97 -19.38 -7.08
CA ALA A 52 7.36 -20.27 -6.09
C ALA A 52 5.95 -20.72 -6.45
N ASP A 53 5.25 -19.97 -7.31
CA ASP A 53 3.89 -20.24 -7.78
C ASP A 53 3.87 -20.34 -9.31
N SER A 54 3.61 -21.53 -9.82
CA SER A 54 3.56 -21.82 -11.26
C SER A 54 2.51 -21.01 -12.07
N GLY A 55 1.67 -20.22 -11.40
CA GLY A 55 0.60 -19.40 -12.01
C GLY A 55 0.94 -17.92 -12.18
N GLY A 56 2.04 -17.41 -11.61
CA GLY A 56 2.39 -15.98 -11.68
C GLY A 56 1.45 -15.10 -10.86
N ILE A 57 1.60 -15.16 -9.53
CA ILE A 57 0.70 -14.48 -8.58
C ILE A 57 0.99 -12.99 -8.40
N ALA A 58 2.24 -12.55 -8.64
CA ALA A 58 2.70 -11.19 -8.34
C ALA A 58 2.87 -10.34 -9.59
N GLY A 59 2.21 -9.17 -9.60
CA GLY A 59 2.40 -8.09 -10.59
C GLY A 59 3.19 -6.93 -9.98
N VAL A 60 4.04 -6.27 -10.79
CA VAL A 60 4.88 -5.15 -10.36
C VAL A 60 4.30 -3.82 -10.84
N PHE A 61 4.24 -2.87 -9.94
CA PHE A 61 3.92 -1.48 -10.21
C PHE A 61 5.00 -0.59 -9.58
N GLN A 62 6.00 -0.22 -10.37
CA GLN A 62 7.09 0.62 -9.89
C GLN A 62 6.72 2.10 -10.04
N GLY A 63 6.65 2.83 -8.92
CA GLY A 63 6.30 4.25 -8.92
C GLY A 63 6.16 4.85 -7.53
N ASP A 64 5.91 6.16 -7.51
CA ASP A 64 5.74 6.93 -6.28
C ASP A 64 4.31 6.76 -5.73
N THR A 65 4.19 6.26 -4.52
CA THR A 65 2.90 6.06 -3.85
C THR A 65 2.15 7.37 -3.53
N THR A 66 2.84 8.50 -3.57
CA THR A 66 2.24 9.83 -3.36
C THR A 66 1.61 10.40 -4.64
N ASP A 67 1.95 9.85 -5.80
CA ASP A 67 1.39 10.29 -7.09
C ASP A 67 -0.06 9.79 -7.26
N PRO A 68 -1.05 10.69 -7.37
CA PRO A 68 -2.45 10.32 -7.51
C PRO A 68 -2.76 9.63 -8.85
N GLU A 69 -2.10 10.02 -9.93
CA GLU A 69 -2.32 9.42 -11.26
C GLU A 69 -1.76 7.99 -11.30
N PHE A 70 -0.56 7.79 -10.76
CA PHE A 70 0.02 6.46 -10.62
C PHE A 70 -0.86 5.54 -9.78
N ARG A 71 -1.35 6.00 -8.63
CA ARG A 71 -2.26 5.23 -7.78
C ARG A 71 -3.51 4.83 -8.55
N HIS A 72 -4.18 5.77 -9.22
CA HIS A 72 -5.39 5.50 -9.99
C HIS A 72 -5.11 4.46 -11.09
N GLN A 73 -4.04 4.62 -11.85
CA GLN A 73 -3.63 3.69 -12.90
C GLN A 73 -3.40 2.26 -12.36
N VAL A 74 -2.75 2.12 -11.20
CA VAL A 74 -2.55 0.81 -10.54
C VAL A 74 -3.88 0.12 -10.29
N PHE A 75 -4.83 0.83 -9.68
CA PHE A 75 -6.14 0.25 -9.36
C PHE A 75 -6.95 -0.10 -10.61
N GLU A 76 -6.93 0.74 -11.65
CA GLU A 76 -7.63 0.46 -12.92
C GLU A 76 -7.04 -0.75 -13.64
N THR A 77 -5.71 -0.87 -13.69
CA THR A 77 -5.04 -2.03 -14.29
C THR A 77 -5.43 -3.32 -13.55
N ILE A 78 -5.35 -3.32 -12.22
CA ILE A 78 -5.71 -4.50 -11.41
C ILE A 78 -7.19 -4.86 -11.62
N ARG A 79 -8.07 -3.87 -11.65
CA ARG A 79 -9.50 -4.09 -11.86
C ARG A 79 -9.80 -4.75 -13.20
N ALA A 80 -9.13 -4.30 -14.26
CA ALA A 80 -9.33 -4.83 -15.61
C ALA A 80 -8.85 -6.28 -15.74
N GLU A 81 -7.73 -6.64 -15.11
CA GLU A 81 -7.08 -7.94 -15.27
C GLU A 81 -7.50 -8.97 -14.20
N HIS A 82 -7.70 -8.50 -12.98
CA HIS A 82 -7.88 -9.38 -11.81
C HIS A 82 -9.16 -9.08 -11.02
N GLY A 83 -9.91 -8.04 -11.38
CA GLY A 83 -11.10 -7.60 -10.65
C GLY A 83 -10.76 -6.73 -9.45
N VAL A 84 -11.76 -6.48 -8.60
CA VAL A 84 -11.68 -5.52 -7.49
C VAL A 84 -10.66 -5.94 -6.43
N VAL A 85 -9.84 -4.99 -6.00
CA VAL A 85 -8.92 -5.15 -4.87
C VAL A 85 -9.71 -5.38 -3.58
N GLN A 86 -9.35 -6.42 -2.84
CA GLN A 86 -10.04 -6.83 -1.61
C GLN A 86 -9.14 -6.78 -0.37
N ILE A 87 -7.82 -6.69 -0.56
CA ILE A 87 -6.85 -6.55 0.53
C ILE A 87 -5.90 -5.41 0.16
N LEU A 88 -5.76 -4.46 1.08
CA LEU A 88 -4.79 -3.37 0.94
C LEU A 88 -3.90 -3.29 2.17
N VAL A 89 -2.59 -3.30 1.93
CA VAL A 89 -1.58 -3.09 2.98
C VAL A 89 -0.66 -1.95 2.54
N PRO A 90 -0.98 -0.71 2.89
CA PRO A 90 -0.15 0.45 2.57
C PRO A 90 1.03 0.51 3.56
N ALA A 91 2.12 -0.23 3.24
CA ALA A 91 3.31 -0.34 4.07
C ALA A 91 4.49 0.51 3.56
N ALA A 92 4.32 1.28 2.49
CA ALA A 92 5.30 2.29 2.09
C ALA A 92 5.43 3.35 3.18
N GLY A 93 6.65 3.69 3.53
CA GLY A 93 6.92 4.69 4.56
C GLY A 93 8.37 5.16 4.54
N VAL A 94 8.58 6.35 5.04
CA VAL A 94 9.91 6.97 5.14
C VAL A 94 10.13 7.51 6.55
N THR A 95 11.39 7.51 6.97
CA THR A 95 11.83 8.18 8.18
C THR A 95 12.77 9.34 7.85
N ARG A 96 12.64 10.45 8.54
CA ARG A 96 13.51 11.62 8.43
C ARG A 96 13.74 12.19 9.82
N ASP A 97 14.21 11.32 10.72
CA ASP A 97 14.36 11.63 12.14
C ASP A 97 15.39 12.74 12.35
N SER A 98 15.00 13.73 13.12
CA SER A 98 15.85 14.84 13.55
C SER A 98 15.21 15.52 14.75
N LEU A 99 16.03 16.25 15.53
CA LEU A 99 15.49 17.09 16.60
C LEU A 99 14.61 18.20 16.02
N SER A 100 13.44 18.38 16.62
CA SER A 100 12.50 19.45 16.21
C SER A 100 13.15 20.84 16.34
N VAL A 101 13.98 21.02 17.37
CA VAL A 101 14.83 22.19 17.56
C VAL A 101 16.22 21.72 17.94
N ARG A 102 17.23 22.16 17.21
CA ARG A 102 18.64 21.87 17.46
C ARG A 102 19.37 23.17 17.78
N LEU A 103 20.02 23.22 18.94
CA LEU A 103 20.89 24.33 19.32
C LEU A 103 22.33 24.00 18.87
N ASP A 104 22.90 24.89 18.10
CA ASP A 104 24.33 24.87 17.79
C ASP A 104 25.12 25.29 19.04
N LYS A 105 26.01 24.44 19.51
CA LYS A 105 26.76 24.63 20.77
C LYS A 105 27.86 25.69 20.67
N GLU A 106 28.34 26.00 19.47
CA GLU A 106 29.41 26.96 19.27
C GLU A 106 28.85 28.36 19.06
N THR A 107 27.78 28.48 18.28
CA THR A 107 27.19 29.77 17.94
C THR A 107 26.00 30.17 18.79
N GLY A 108 25.43 29.25 19.56
CA GLY A 108 24.21 29.47 20.35
C GLY A 108 22.95 29.68 19.51
N LYS A 109 23.01 29.45 18.19
CA LYS A 109 21.85 29.59 17.30
C LYS A 109 21.01 28.33 17.26
N ALA A 110 19.68 28.51 17.33
CA ALA A 110 18.74 27.42 17.14
C ALA A 110 18.36 27.25 15.66
N SER A 111 18.26 26.01 15.23
CA SER A 111 17.65 25.62 13.96
C SER A 111 16.39 24.79 14.20
N ILE A 112 15.39 24.98 13.38
CA ILE A 112 14.10 24.27 13.45
C ILE A 112 14.10 23.18 12.38
N TYR A 113 13.44 22.05 12.67
CA TYR A 113 13.24 20.96 11.70
C TYR A 113 12.64 21.50 10.39
N ALA A 114 13.22 21.14 9.27
CA ALA A 114 12.86 21.68 7.96
C ALA A 114 11.42 21.29 7.57
N LEU A 115 10.60 22.27 7.22
CA LEU A 115 9.18 22.10 6.92
C LEU A 115 8.94 21.21 5.70
N ASP A 116 9.79 21.27 4.70
CA ASP A 116 9.74 20.41 3.50
C ASP A 116 9.94 18.94 3.86
N LYS A 117 10.87 18.63 4.75
CA LYS A 117 11.07 17.27 5.27
C LYS A 117 9.86 16.78 6.06
N PHE A 118 9.28 17.64 6.90
CA PHE A 118 8.07 17.31 7.64
C PHE A 118 6.90 17.01 6.70
N ARG A 119 6.67 17.88 5.71
CA ARG A 119 5.63 17.67 4.69
C ARG A 119 5.83 16.39 3.92
N PHE A 120 7.05 16.08 3.52
CA PHE A 120 7.36 14.85 2.82
C PHE A 120 7.03 13.60 3.64
N VAL A 121 7.37 13.58 4.93
CA VAL A 121 7.03 12.46 5.82
C VAL A 121 5.51 12.30 5.96
N ILE A 122 4.79 13.40 6.15
CA ILE A 122 3.31 13.38 6.24
C ILE A 122 2.69 12.91 4.93
N GLU A 123 3.20 13.36 3.79
CA GLU A 123 2.69 12.95 2.48
C GLU A 123 2.82 11.44 2.28
N VAL A 124 4.02 10.87 2.54
CA VAL A 124 4.26 9.45 2.33
C VAL A 124 3.59 8.57 3.39
N ASN A 125 3.68 8.96 4.68
CA ASN A 125 3.29 8.06 5.77
C ASN A 125 1.82 8.22 6.21
N LEU A 126 1.15 9.30 5.83
CA LEU A 126 -0.22 9.57 6.25
C LEU A 126 -1.16 9.80 5.06
N ILE A 127 -0.86 10.78 4.20
CA ILE A 127 -1.78 11.18 3.12
C ILE A 127 -1.88 10.05 2.09
N ALA A 128 -0.76 9.58 1.57
CA ALA A 128 -0.76 8.52 0.57
C ALA A 128 -1.50 7.25 1.04
N PRO A 129 -1.21 6.64 2.21
CA PRO A 129 -1.94 5.47 2.70
C PRO A 129 -3.45 5.66 2.77
N ILE A 130 -3.90 6.84 3.21
CA ILE A 130 -5.33 7.17 3.27
C ILE A 130 -5.93 7.16 1.86
N TYR A 131 -5.28 7.81 0.88
CA TYR A 131 -5.80 7.87 -0.48
C TYR A 131 -5.75 6.53 -1.22
N TRP A 132 -4.78 5.66 -0.94
CA TRP A 132 -4.80 4.27 -1.40
C TRP A 132 -6.00 3.51 -0.84
N ALA A 133 -6.35 3.74 0.43
CA ALA A 133 -7.53 3.15 1.05
C ALA A 133 -8.84 3.67 0.44
N LEU A 134 -8.93 4.98 0.17
CA LEU A 134 -10.10 5.59 -0.46
C LEU A 134 -10.32 5.07 -1.88
N GLU A 135 -9.28 4.87 -2.67
CA GLU A 135 -9.35 4.29 -4.01
C GLU A 135 -9.93 2.87 -3.98
N MET A 136 -9.43 2.02 -3.06
CA MET A 136 -9.99 0.68 -2.86
C MET A 136 -11.48 0.71 -2.49
N VAL A 137 -11.87 1.58 -1.57
CA VAL A 137 -13.27 1.71 -1.13
C VAL A 137 -14.15 2.21 -2.27
N ALA A 138 -13.67 3.15 -3.09
CA ALA A 138 -14.38 3.65 -4.25
C ALA A 138 -14.67 2.51 -5.25
N GLN A 139 -13.66 1.72 -5.63
CA GLN A 139 -13.83 0.59 -6.55
C GLN A 139 -14.78 -0.48 -6.01
N ILE A 140 -14.68 -0.82 -4.71
CA ILE A 140 -15.62 -1.76 -4.08
C ILE A 140 -17.03 -1.21 -4.15
N SER A 141 -17.22 0.09 -3.93
CA SER A 141 -18.54 0.73 -3.95
C SER A 141 -19.16 0.70 -5.34
N GLU A 142 -18.38 0.98 -6.37
CA GLU A 142 -18.79 0.92 -7.77
C GLU A 142 -19.18 -0.51 -8.19
N ASP A 143 -18.34 -1.49 -7.85
CA ASP A 143 -18.62 -2.91 -8.12
C ASP A 143 -19.91 -3.36 -7.44
N ARG A 144 -20.11 -2.98 -6.18
CA ARG A 144 -21.36 -3.25 -5.45
C ARG A 144 -22.57 -2.62 -6.14
N PHE A 145 -22.44 -1.37 -6.56
CA PHE A 145 -23.49 -0.67 -7.29
C PHE A 145 -23.84 -1.36 -8.61
N ALA A 146 -22.83 -1.76 -9.39
CA ALA A 146 -23.02 -2.48 -10.64
C ALA A 146 -23.74 -3.82 -10.45
N ARG A 147 -23.55 -4.48 -9.30
CA ARG A 147 -24.25 -5.72 -8.91
C ARG A 147 -25.63 -5.46 -8.25
N GLY A 148 -26.12 -4.22 -8.20
CA GLY A 148 -27.38 -3.85 -7.57
C GLY A 148 -27.38 -3.82 -6.03
N LEU A 149 -26.20 -3.90 -5.39
CA LEU A 149 -26.04 -3.93 -3.93
C LEU A 149 -25.86 -2.51 -3.38
N LYS A 150 -26.95 -1.81 -3.14
CA LYS A 150 -26.95 -0.38 -2.74
C LYS A 150 -26.59 -0.14 -1.27
N ARG A 151 -26.96 -1.05 -0.37
CA ARG A 151 -26.67 -0.95 1.07
C ARG A 151 -26.07 -2.26 1.55
N TRP A 152 -25.10 -2.15 2.46
CA TRP A 152 -24.55 -3.33 3.13
C TRP A 152 -25.62 -3.97 4.04
N LYS A 153 -25.66 -5.30 4.04
CA LYS A 153 -26.52 -6.09 4.92
C LYS A 153 -25.66 -6.99 5.78
N ALA A 154 -26.13 -7.32 6.98
CA ALA A 154 -25.36 -8.09 7.96
C ALA A 154 -25.02 -9.53 7.49
N ASP A 155 -25.80 -10.09 6.57
CA ASP A 155 -25.56 -11.40 5.95
C ASP A 155 -24.57 -11.36 4.79
N GLU A 156 -24.16 -10.17 4.34
CA GLU A 156 -23.10 -10.03 3.35
C GLU A 156 -21.72 -10.21 4.02
N GLY A 157 -20.86 -11.01 3.40
CA GLY A 157 -19.48 -11.16 3.86
C GLY A 157 -18.68 -9.86 3.72
N LEU A 158 -17.53 -9.79 4.41
CA LEU A 158 -16.58 -8.67 4.29
C LEU A 158 -16.13 -8.52 2.84
N GLN A 159 -16.31 -7.33 2.28
CA GLN A 159 -15.97 -7.00 0.89
C GLN A 159 -14.49 -6.66 0.71
N GLY A 160 -13.83 -6.14 1.75
CA GLY A 160 -12.43 -5.80 1.74
C GLY A 160 -11.82 -5.69 3.14
N SER A 161 -10.48 -5.64 3.20
CA SER A 161 -9.70 -5.43 4.42
C SER A 161 -8.54 -4.48 4.13
N ILE A 162 -8.38 -3.48 4.99
CA ILE A 162 -7.29 -2.50 4.93
C ILE A 162 -6.49 -2.62 6.21
N ILE A 163 -5.17 -2.78 6.10
CA ILE A 163 -4.26 -2.92 7.24
C ILE A 163 -3.24 -1.78 7.20
N PHE A 164 -3.48 -0.73 7.97
CA PHE A 164 -2.51 0.36 8.14
C PHE A 164 -1.35 -0.08 9.05
N ILE A 165 -0.15 0.32 8.67
CA ILE A 165 1.05 0.11 9.46
C ILE A 165 1.30 1.36 10.30
N GLY A 166 1.23 1.21 11.62
CA GLY A 166 1.51 2.26 12.57
C GLY A 166 2.79 1.99 13.38
N SER A 167 3.24 2.98 14.14
CA SER A 167 4.38 2.85 15.04
C SER A 167 4.07 3.47 16.41
N VAL A 168 4.67 2.92 17.46
CA VAL A 168 4.58 3.47 18.82
C VAL A 168 5.41 4.75 19.00
N SER A 169 6.28 5.05 18.04
CA SER A 169 7.13 6.26 18.03
C SER A 169 6.62 7.35 17.08
N SER A 170 5.41 7.21 16.56
CA SER A 170 4.78 8.18 15.67
C SER A 170 3.97 9.23 16.44
#